data_9ebef329294b15c269fe839740a4a2ee
#
_entry.id   9ebef329294b15c269fe839740a4a2ee
#
_cell.length_a   1.000
_cell.length_b   1.000
_cell.length_c   1.000
_cell.angle_alpha   90.00
_cell.angle_beta   90.00
_cell.angle_gamma   90.00
#
_symmetry.space_group_name_H-M   'P 1'
#
loop_
_entity.id
_entity.type
_entity.pdbx_description
1 polymer ?
#
loop_
_entity_poly.entity_id
_entity_poly.type
_entity_poly.pdbx_seq_one_letter_code
_entity_poly.pdbx_strand_id
1 'polypeptide(L)'
;MAATLRLADLMAGGAEGVDELAERAGTDADALGRLLRHLTCHGVFAEPSPGRFTLNETAELLRSDQPSGMRTQFDLEEFGGRMDLVFTELMHTVRTGRPAWETAFGAPFWDYLDAHPAVAASFDASMAGSLRSAAATGYDWSGIRHVVDVGGGTGALLAEVLRPHTDIRATLVDLPDTVARGRRFLAERGLEGRCEFAGQSFFDPLPSGGDVYLLSAVLHDWGDEPATAILRRCAEAAGERGRVVIVESHGTAGDDPGMFAEMDLRMLVLSGGRERSIDGYRTLAAVAGLATADVRTTPNGHVLIDCRAA
;
A
#
# COMPACT_ATOMS: atom_id res chain seq x y z
N MET A 1 16.30 -5.72 11.19
CA MET A 1 17.71 -6.20 11.08
C MET A 1 17.80 -7.66 10.66
N ALA A 2 17.23 -8.66 11.35
CA ALA A 2 17.34 -10.06 10.92
C ALA A 2 16.81 -10.30 9.51
N ALA A 3 15.70 -9.65 9.16
CA ALA A 3 15.12 -9.67 7.81
C ALA A 3 16.05 -9.00 6.77
N THR A 4 16.63 -7.85 7.10
CA THR A 4 17.56 -7.10 6.25
C THR A 4 18.84 -7.88 5.98
N LEU A 5 19.39 -8.52 7.01
CA LEU A 5 20.56 -9.38 6.91
C LEU A 5 20.26 -10.76 6.31
N ARG A 6 19.01 -11.05 5.99
CA ARG A 6 18.54 -12.33 5.41
C ARG A 6 18.99 -13.56 6.20
N LEU A 7 19.01 -13.45 7.54
CA LEU A 7 19.53 -14.51 8.39
C LEU A 7 18.74 -15.83 8.23
N ALA A 8 17.43 -15.75 8.00
CA ALA A 8 16.61 -16.93 7.76
C ALA A 8 16.99 -17.65 6.45
N ASP A 9 17.30 -16.89 5.39
CA ASP A 9 17.76 -17.48 4.13
C ASP A 9 19.14 -18.13 4.27
N LEU A 10 20.06 -17.50 5.01
CA LEU A 10 21.38 -18.05 5.29
C LEU A 10 21.29 -19.37 6.06
N MET A 11 20.41 -19.43 7.08
CA MET A 11 20.18 -20.65 7.85
C MET A 11 19.49 -21.74 7.01
N ALA A 12 18.52 -21.38 6.18
CA ALA A 12 17.91 -22.31 5.21
C ALA A 12 18.95 -22.87 4.22
N GLY A 13 19.98 -22.07 3.89
CA GLY A 13 21.13 -22.48 3.08
C GLY A 13 22.20 -23.27 3.86
N GLY A 14 21.95 -23.65 5.12
CA GLY A 14 22.80 -24.53 5.93
C GLY A 14 23.82 -23.83 6.82
N ALA A 15 23.84 -22.48 6.88
CA ALA A 15 24.70 -21.75 7.83
C ALA A 15 24.05 -21.77 9.21
N GLU A 16 24.73 -22.33 10.21
CA GLU A 16 24.22 -22.42 11.58
C GLU A 16 25.14 -21.77 12.62
N GLY A 17 26.45 -21.79 12.37
CA GLY A 17 27.44 -21.19 13.29
C GLY A 17 27.42 -19.67 13.22
N VAL A 18 27.50 -18.98 14.38
CA VAL A 18 27.48 -17.51 14.42
C VAL A 18 28.59 -16.86 13.59
N ASP A 19 29.78 -17.45 13.57
CA ASP A 19 30.91 -16.93 12.79
C ASP A 19 30.65 -17.01 11.27
N GLU A 20 30.11 -18.15 10.80
CA GLU A 20 29.72 -18.34 9.42
C GLU A 20 28.57 -17.42 9.00
N LEU A 21 27.56 -17.26 9.86
CA LEU A 21 26.45 -16.33 9.64
C LEU A 21 26.96 -14.89 9.56
N ALA A 22 27.88 -14.51 10.45
CA ALA A 22 28.45 -13.17 10.47
C ALA A 22 29.28 -12.87 9.21
N GLU A 23 30.13 -13.83 8.76
CA GLU A 23 30.89 -13.72 7.55
C GLU A 23 29.98 -13.53 6.32
N ARG A 24 28.95 -14.37 6.19
CA ARG A 24 27.99 -14.29 5.07
C ARG A 24 27.11 -13.04 5.07
N ALA A 25 26.74 -12.56 6.27
CA ALA A 25 25.94 -11.34 6.44
C ALA A 25 26.78 -10.05 6.45
N GLY A 26 28.10 -10.13 6.42
CA GLY A 26 29.00 -8.98 6.50
C GLY A 26 28.93 -8.23 7.83
N THR A 27 28.82 -8.94 8.94
CA THR A 27 28.62 -8.38 10.29
C THR A 27 29.69 -8.83 11.27
N ASP A 28 29.75 -8.14 12.43
CA ASP A 28 30.56 -8.59 13.57
C ASP A 28 29.90 -9.81 14.25
N ALA A 29 30.68 -10.87 14.52
CA ALA A 29 30.16 -12.11 15.04
C ALA A 29 29.65 -12.02 16.48
N ASP A 30 30.31 -11.21 17.36
CA ASP A 30 29.84 -11.02 18.74
C ASP A 30 28.52 -10.24 18.76
N ALA A 31 28.43 -9.16 17.97
CA ALA A 31 27.24 -8.34 17.86
C ALA A 31 26.06 -9.17 17.29
N LEU A 32 26.30 -9.94 16.21
CA LEU A 32 25.31 -10.82 15.62
C LEU A 32 24.85 -11.90 16.60
N GLY A 33 25.78 -12.52 17.33
CA GLY A 33 25.45 -13.53 18.33
C GLY A 33 24.58 -13.00 19.47
N ARG A 34 24.81 -11.76 19.90
CA ARG A 34 23.95 -11.08 20.90
C ARG A 34 22.55 -10.82 20.33
N LEU A 35 22.45 -10.34 19.09
CA LEU A 35 21.16 -10.14 18.40
C LEU A 35 20.39 -11.45 18.29
N LEU A 36 21.03 -12.51 17.79
CA LEU A 36 20.39 -13.82 17.61
C LEU A 36 19.93 -14.41 18.94
N ARG A 37 20.73 -14.34 20.02
CA ARG A 37 20.28 -14.78 21.35
C ARG A 37 19.09 -13.99 21.87
N HIS A 38 19.09 -12.65 21.66
CA HIS A 38 17.93 -11.84 22.01
C HIS A 38 16.69 -12.29 21.25
N LEU A 39 16.78 -12.48 19.94
CA LEU A 39 15.67 -12.95 19.11
C LEU A 39 15.20 -14.36 19.50
N THR A 40 16.13 -15.26 19.86
CA THR A 40 15.81 -16.60 20.39
C THR A 40 15.00 -16.53 21.69
N CYS A 41 15.36 -15.62 22.62
CA CYS A 41 14.58 -15.40 23.84
C CYS A 41 13.14 -14.93 23.56
N HIS A 42 12.89 -14.33 22.40
CA HIS A 42 11.57 -13.90 21.93
C HIS A 42 10.93 -14.87 20.92
N GLY A 43 11.48 -16.07 20.75
CA GLY A 43 10.88 -17.13 19.93
C GLY A 43 11.05 -16.97 18.43
N VAL A 44 11.96 -16.12 17.95
CA VAL A 44 12.15 -15.91 16.49
C VAL A 44 13.12 -16.94 15.88
N PHE A 45 14.14 -17.39 16.60
CA PHE A 45 15.09 -18.43 16.18
C PHE A 45 15.24 -19.44 17.31
N ALA A 46 15.98 -20.52 17.07
CA ALA A 46 16.39 -21.48 18.10
C ALA A 46 17.93 -21.53 18.21
N GLU A 47 18.44 -21.77 19.42
CA GLU A 47 19.87 -21.99 19.71
C GLU A 47 20.03 -23.40 20.31
N PRO A 48 20.12 -24.47 19.46
CA PRO A 48 20.21 -25.84 19.95
C PRO A 48 21.52 -26.16 20.72
N SER A 49 22.56 -25.40 20.46
CA SER A 49 23.80 -25.40 21.22
C SER A 49 24.47 -24.04 21.18
N PRO A 50 25.33 -23.68 22.15
CA PRO A 50 25.91 -22.33 22.21
C PRO A 50 26.56 -21.90 20.89
N GLY A 51 26.12 -20.74 20.37
CA GLY A 51 26.64 -20.15 19.14
C GLY A 51 26.17 -20.83 17.84
N ARG A 52 25.26 -21.79 17.90
CA ARG A 52 24.61 -22.39 16.72
C ARG A 52 23.13 -22.03 16.70
N PHE A 53 22.66 -21.45 15.59
CA PHE A 53 21.30 -20.96 15.46
C PHE A 53 20.60 -21.67 14.29
N THR A 54 19.31 -21.93 14.48
CA THR A 54 18.49 -22.63 13.48
C THR A 54 17.12 -21.94 13.35
N LEU A 55 16.45 -22.22 12.23
CA LEU A 55 15.08 -21.79 12.01
C LEU A 55 14.13 -22.51 12.97
N ASN A 56 13.07 -21.79 13.37
CA ASN A 56 11.87 -22.33 13.97
C ASN A 56 10.66 -21.85 13.13
N GLU A 57 9.43 -22.22 13.49
CA GLU A 57 8.22 -21.84 12.76
C GLU A 57 8.09 -20.32 12.53
N THR A 58 8.48 -19.51 13.51
CA THR A 58 8.44 -18.04 13.38
C THR A 58 9.52 -17.53 12.43
N ALA A 59 10.73 -18.05 12.54
CA ALA A 59 11.86 -17.65 11.69
C ALA A 59 11.66 -18.08 10.22
N GLU A 60 10.97 -19.19 9.97
CA GLU A 60 10.62 -19.63 8.60
C GLU A 60 9.82 -18.54 7.86
N LEU A 61 8.98 -17.76 8.56
CA LEU A 61 8.22 -16.65 7.96
C LEU A 61 9.12 -15.50 7.44
N LEU A 62 10.37 -15.42 7.91
CA LEU A 62 11.35 -14.42 7.47
C LEU A 62 12.18 -14.85 6.26
N ARG A 63 11.92 -15.99 5.66
CA ARG A 63 12.59 -16.40 4.42
C ARG A 63 12.05 -15.63 3.23
N SER A 64 12.92 -15.40 2.24
CA SER A 64 12.58 -14.66 1.03
C SER A 64 11.58 -15.39 0.12
N ASP A 65 11.49 -16.71 0.22
CA ASP A 65 10.59 -17.56 -0.59
C ASP A 65 9.21 -17.77 0.05
N GLN A 66 8.95 -17.19 1.21
CA GLN A 66 7.65 -17.31 1.89
C GLN A 66 6.58 -16.42 1.23
N PRO A 67 5.41 -17.00 0.90
CA PRO A 67 4.32 -16.24 0.27
C PRO A 67 3.77 -15.09 1.11
N SER A 68 3.97 -15.12 2.43
CA SER A 68 3.50 -14.10 3.37
C SER A 68 4.15 -12.74 3.16
N GLY A 69 5.34 -12.67 2.53
CA GLY A 69 6.11 -11.43 2.39
C GLY A 69 6.61 -10.82 3.70
N MET A 70 6.55 -11.58 4.80
CA MET A 70 6.90 -11.06 6.15
C MET A 70 8.33 -10.51 6.22
N ARG A 71 9.28 -11.12 5.47
CA ARG A 71 10.63 -10.59 5.39
C ARG A 71 10.66 -9.14 4.92
N THR A 72 10.01 -8.85 3.78
CA THR A 72 9.99 -7.50 3.19
C THR A 72 9.30 -6.48 4.08
N GLN A 73 8.34 -6.92 4.88
CA GLN A 73 7.67 -6.05 5.85
C GLN A 73 8.62 -5.58 6.96
N PHE A 74 9.60 -6.41 7.36
CA PHE A 74 10.57 -6.08 8.42
C PHE A 74 11.95 -5.71 7.89
N ASP A 75 12.16 -5.68 6.58
CA ASP A 75 13.43 -5.29 5.98
C ASP A 75 13.58 -3.76 5.99
N LEU A 76 14.62 -3.25 6.65
CA LEU A 76 14.86 -1.82 6.80
C LEU A 76 15.24 -1.11 5.50
N GLU A 77 15.60 -1.86 4.47
CA GLU A 77 15.88 -1.34 3.13
C GLU A 77 14.62 -1.28 2.25
N GLU A 78 13.57 -1.99 2.64
CA GLU A 78 12.28 -2.04 1.96
C GLU A 78 11.27 -1.03 2.56
N PHE A 79 10.13 -0.84 1.89
CA PHE A 79 9.11 0.11 2.34
C PHE A 79 8.59 -0.19 3.75
N GLY A 80 8.26 -1.46 4.06
CA GLY A 80 7.68 -1.83 5.36
C GLY A 80 8.57 -1.44 6.53
N GLY A 81 9.86 -1.79 6.48
CA GLY A 81 10.81 -1.43 7.55
C GLY A 81 11.08 0.08 7.63
N ARG A 82 11.07 0.81 6.51
CA ARG A 82 11.18 2.27 6.51
C ARG A 82 9.96 2.95 7.10
N MET A 83 8.77 2.40 6.88
CA MET A 83 7.53 2.87 7.48
C MET A 83 7.56 2.78 9.02
N ASP A 84 8.23 1.76 9.57
CA ASP A 84 8.45 1.67 11.04
C ASP A 84 9.56 2.63 11.49
N LEU A 85 10.64 2.79 10.73
CA LEU A 85 11.73 3.70 11.08
C LEU A 85 11.30 5.17 11.14
N VAL A 86 10.36 5.60 10.30
CA VAL A 86 9.88 7.00 10.29
C VAL A 86 9.29 7.42 11.64
N PHE A 87 8.79 6.47 12.45
CA PHE A 87 8.27 6.74 13.78
C PHE A 87 9.32 7.24 14.77
N THR A 88 10.61 7.07 14.50
CA THR A 88 11.68 7.71 15.29
C THR A 88 11.58 9.24 15.26
N GLU A 89 10.98 9.79 14.20
CA GLU A 89 10.76 11.22 13.99
C GLU A 89 9.32 11.67 14.32
N LEU A 90 8.50 10.83 14.97
CA LEU A 90 7.12 11.15 15.35
C LEU A 90 7.01 12.47 16.13
N MET A 91 8.00 12.81 16.95
CA MET A 91 8.02 14.05 17.71
C MET A 91 8.01 15.30 16.80
N HIS A 92 8.67 15.23 15.63
CA HIS A 92 8.59 16.28 14.61
C HIS A 92 7.14 16.47 14.16
N THR A 93 6.47 15.38 13.79
CA THR A 93 5.07 15.42 13.33
C THR A 93 4.12 15.97 14.39
N VAL A 94 4.22 15.48 15.63
CA VAL A 94 3.35 15.95 16.73
C VAL A 94 3.54 17.45 17.02
N ARG A 95 4.74 17.97 16.89
CA ARG A 95 5.04 19.40 17.12
C ARG A 95 4.64 20.32 15.98
N THR A 96 4.70 19.82 14.74
CA THR A 96 4.58 20.68 13.55
C THR A 96 3.31 20.41 12.73
N GLY A 97 2.68 19.27 12.93
CA GLY A 97 1.60 18.78 12.06
C GLY A 97 2.06 18.36 10.66
N ARG A 98 3.38 18.30 10.42
CA ARG A 98 3.97 17.95 9.12
C ARG A 98 4.42 16.49 9.09
N PRO A 99 4.42 15.83 7.92
CA PRO A 99 4.98 14.48 7.76
C PRO A 99 6.43 14.41 8.25
N ALA A 100 6.80 13.29 8.84
CA ALA A 100 8.16 13.05 9.31
C ALA A 100 9.06 12.39 8.25
N TRP A 101 8.50 11.89 7.15
CA TRP A 101 9.25 11.14 6.14
C TRP A 101 10.43 11.93 5.56
N GLU A 102 10.21 13.20 5.19
CA GLU A 102 11.28 14.06 4.69
C GLU A 102 12.40 14.26 5.74
N THR A 103 12.03 14.40 7.02
CA THR A 103 13.00 14.52 8.11
C THR A 103 13.84 13.25 8.26
N ALA A 104 13.23 12.07 8.13
CA ALA A 104 13.89 10.79 8.27
C ALA A 104 14.74 10.41 7.05
N PHE A 105 14.29 10.73 5.84
CA PHE A 105 14.86 10.20 4.59
C PHE A 105 15.30 11.25 3.57
N GLY A 106 15.13 12.55 3.85
CA GLY A 106 15.69 13.65 3.07
C GLY A 106 14.87 14.15 1.88
N ALA A 107 13.70 13.56 1.60
CA ALA A 107 12.77 14.02 0.58
C ALA A 107 11.32 13.70 0.99
N PRO A 108 10.30 14.42 0.50
CA PRO A 108 8.89 14.06 0.66
C PRO A 108 8.61 12.64 0.16
N PHE A 109 7.59 11.98 0.72
CA PHE A 109 7.34 10.54 0.49
C PHE A 109 7.26 10.16 -0.99
N TRP A 110 6.43 10.84 -1.77
CA TRP A 110 6.24 10.54 -3.19
C TRP A 110 7.49 10.81 -4.03
N ASP A 111 8.18 11.94 -3.78
CA ASP A 111 9.44 12.27 -4.43
C ASP A 111 10.54 11.26 -4.07
N TYR A 112 10.50 10.76 -2.83
CA TYR A 112 11.43 9.73 -2.38
C TYR A 112 11.20 8.41 -3.15
N LEU A 113 9.95 7.99 -3.35
CA LEU A 113 9.64 6.78 -4.13
C LEU A 113 10.09 6.92 -5.58
N ASP A 114 9.89 8.07 -6.21
CA ASP A 114 10.35 8.34 -7.58
C ASP A 114 11.88 8.22 -7.70
N ALA A 115 12.60 8.70 -6.69
CA ALA A 115 14.08 8.63 -6.66
C ALA A 115 14.62 7.23 -6.27
N HIS A 116 13.79 6.34 -5.69
CA HIS A 116 14.21 5.04 -5.16
C HIS A 116 13.36 3.88 -5.71
N PRO A 117 13.59 3.43 -6.96
CA PRO A 117 12.73 2.44 -7.64
C PRO A 117 12.58 1.11 -6.90
N ALA A 118 13.58 0.66 -6.14
CA ALA A 118 13.50 -0.56 -5.33
C ALA A 118 12.49 -0.41 -4.18
N VAL A 119 12.50 0.73 -3.49
CA VAL A 119 11.53 1.03 -2.41
C VAL A 119 10.13 1.23 -3.00
N ALA A 120 10.01 1.88 -4.16
CA ALA A 120 8.74 2.02 -4.87
C ALA A 120 8.15 0.65 -5.25
N ALA A 121 8.97 -0.28 -5.74
CA ALA A 121 8.51 -1.64 -6.04
C ALA A 121 8.05 -2.40 -4.79
N SER A 122 8.74 -2.20 -3.67
CA SER A 122 8.35 -2.77 -2.37
C SER A 122 7.04 -2.15 -1.84
N PHE A 123 6.85 -0.84 -2.01
CA PHE A 123 5.59 -0.16 -1.73
C PHE A 123 4.45 -0.73 -2.56
N ASP A 124 4.61 -0.81 -3.89
CA ASP A 124 3.63 -1.39 -4.80
C ASP A 124 3.25 -2.82 -4.38
N ALA A 125 4.24 -3.66 -4.02
CA ALA A 125 4.01 -5.03 -3.56
C ALA A 125 3.20 -5.08 -2.26
N SER A 126 3.47 -4.18 -1.31
CA SER A 126 2.74 -4.06 -0.04
C SER A 126 1.29 -3.64 -0.28
N MET A 127 1.08 -2.62 -1.12
CA MET A 127 -0.26 -2.11 -1.45
C MET A 127 -1.07 -3.14 -2.24
N ALA A 128 -0.39 -3.96 -2.99
CA ALA A 128 -0.98 -4.99 -3.83
C ALA A 128 -1.80 -6.06 -3.08
N GLY A 129 -1.73 -6.16 -1.76
CA GLY A 129 -2.29 -7.26 -0.96
C GLY A 129 -3.64 -7.03 -0.29
N SER A 130 -3.94 -5.84 0.21
CA SER A 130 -5.00 -5.67 1.22
C SER A 130 -6.36 -5.18 0.73
N LEU A 131 -6.43 -4.28 -0.22
CA LEU A 131 -7.69 -3.61 -0.64
C LEU A 131 -8.36 -4.19 -1.89
N ARG A 132 -7.66 -5.00 -2.67
CA ARG A 132 -8.09 -5.49 -3.99
C ARG A 132 -9.42 -6.23 -3.98
N SER A 133 -9.57 -7.17 -3.07
CA SER A 133 -10.75 -8.04 -3.01
C SER A 133 -12.04 -7.27 -2.70
N ALA A 134 -11.95 -6.19 -1.92
CA ALA A 134 -13.13 -5.44 -1.48
C ALA A 134 -13.86 -4.75 -2.65
N ALA A 135 -13.15 -4.02 -3.51
CA ALA A 135 -13.75 -3.35 -4.65
C ALA A 135 -14.15 -4.33 -5.76
N ALA A 136 -13.30 -5.32 -6.06
CA ALA A 136 -13.59 -6.28 -7.12
C ALA A 136 -14.83 -7.12 -6.84
N THR A 137 -15.07 -7.49 -5.58
CA THR A 137 -16.18 -8.38 -5.18
C THR A 137 -17.38 -7.64 -4.57
N GLY A 138 -17.17 -6.45 -4.00
CA GLY A 138 -18.20 -5.68 -3.30
C GLY A 138 -18.98 -4.69 -4.16
N TYR A 139 -18.49 -4.35 -5.34
CA TYR A 139 -19.15 -3.42 -6.25
C TYR A 139 -19.93 -4.16 -7.33
N ASP A 140 -21.08 -3.59 -7.73
CA ASP A 140 -21.87 -4.11 -8.83
C ASP A 140 -21.35 -3.56 -10.17
N TRP A 141 -20.60 -4.37 -10.90
CA TRP A 141 -20.01 -4.05 -12.20
C TRP A 141 -20.99 -4.20 -13.38
N SER A 142 -22.27 -4.52 -13.14
CA SER A 142 -23.27 -4.68 -14.20
C SER A 142 -23.46 -3.37 -14.99
N GLY A 143 -23.37 -3.47 -16.29
CA GLY A 143 -23.57 -2.32 -17.19
C GLY A 143 -22.36 -1.38 -17.28
N ILE A 144 -21.29 -1.60 -16.52
CA ILE A 144 -20.04 -0.86 -16.63
C ILE A 144 -19.25 -1.38 -17.84
N ARG A 145 -18.75 -0.46 -18.65
CA ARG A 145 -17.94 -0.74 -19.83
C ARG A 145 -16.52 -0.20 -19.71
N HIS A 146 -16.33 0.89 -18.97
CA HIS A 146 -15.03 1.53 -18.82
C HIS A 146 -14.80 1.99 -17.38
N VAL A 147 -13.71 1.51 -16.79
CA VAL A 147 -13.24 1.88 -15.45
C VAL A 147 -11.96 2.70 -15.58
N VAL A 148 -11.93 3.86 -14.94
CA VAL A 148 -10.71 4.68 -14.76
C VAL A 148 -10.24 4.49 -13.34
N ASP A 149 -9.10 3.83 -13.15
CA ASP A 149 -8.48 3.56 -11.85
C ASP A 149 -7.49 4.69 -11.53
N VAL A 150 -7.89 5.59 -10.65
CA VAL A 150 -7.18 6.84 -10.35
C VAL A 150 -6.27 6.63 -9.14
N GLY A 151 -4.96 6.71 -9.36
CA GLY A 151 -3.96 6.27 -8.38
C GLY A 151 -3.93 4.75 -8.26
N GLY A 152 -4.14 4.04 -9.39
CA GLY A 152 -4.33 2.59 -9.40
C GLY A 152 -3.05 1.77 -9.20
N GLY A 153 -1.91 2.41 -8.94
CA GLY A 153 -0.62 1.74 -8.71
C GLY A 153 -0.22 0.88 -9.90
N THR A 154 0.11 -0.38 -9.65
CA THR A 154 0.44 -1.35 -10.70
C THR A 154 -0.78 -1.98 -11.40
N GLY A 155 -1.99 -1.50 -11.14
CA GLY A 155 -3.22 -2.03 -11.74
C GLY A 155 -3.65 -3.39 -11.17
N ALA A 156 -3.25 -3.68 -9.96
CA ALA A 156 -3.55 -4.96 -9.34
C ALA A 156 -5.06 -5.13 -9.07
N LEU A 157 -5.75 -4.05 -8.66
CA LEU A 157 -7.20 -4.05 -8.54
C LEU A 157 -7.88 -4.20 -9.90
N LEU A 158 -7.39 -3.51 -10.93
CA LEU A 158 -7.90 -3.67 -12.29
C LEU A 158 -7.80 -5.11 -12.77
N ALA A 159 -6.70 -5.82 -12.46
CA ALA A 159 -6.56 -7.22 -12.85
C ALA A 159 -7.65 -8.10 -12.23
N GLU A 160 -8.07 -7.83 -10.99
CA GLU A 160 -9.16 -8.57 -10.33
C GLU A 160 -10.53 -8.22 -10.92
N VAL A 161 -10.78 -6.94 -11.23
CA VAL A 161 -12.02 -6.49 -11.88
C VAL A 161 -12.13 -7.05 -13.31
N LEU A 162 -11.07 -6.93 -14.08
CA LEU A 162 -11.09 -7.30 -15.50
C LEU A 162 -11.16 -8.81 -15.75
N ARG A 163 -10.62 -9.64 -14.85
CA ARG A 163 -10.57 -11.09 -15.04
C ARG A 163 -11.97 -11.72 -15.17
N PRO A 164 -12.94 -11.48 -14.27
CA PRO A 164 -14.29 -12.01 -14.39
C PRO A 164 -15.17 -11.24 -15.40
N HIS A 165 -14.83 -9.98 -15.73
CA HIS A 165 -15.66 -9.10 -16.55
C HIS A 165 -14.99 -8.82 -17.90
N THR A 166 -15.21 -9.71 -18.88
CA THR A 166 -14.51 -9.68 -20.20
C THR A 166 -14.87 -8.47 -21.05
N ASP A 167 -16.01 -7.84 -20.82
CA ASP A 167 -16.53 -6.69 -21.60
C ASP A 167 -16.04 -5.35 -21.05
N ILE A 168 -15.41 -5.32 -19.87
CA ILE A 168 -14.91 -4.08 -19.27
C ILE A 168 -13.53 -3.74 -19.86
N ARG A 169 -13.34 -2.51 -20.23
CA ARG A 169 -12.05 -1.87 -20.52
C ARG A 169 -11.63 -1.00 -19.32
N ALA A 170 -10.37 -0.69 -19.22
CA ALA A 170 -9.89 0.15 -18.14
C ALA A 170 -8.89 1.21 -18.61
N THR A 171 -8.76 2.28 -17.86
CA THR A 171 -7.63 3.22 -17.93
C THR A 171 -6.94 3.23 -16.57
N LEU A 172 -5.64 2.92 -16.54
CA LEU A 172 -4.81 3.06 -15.36
C LEU A 172 -4.20 4.47 -15.33
N VAL A 173 -4.49 5.23 -14.30
CA VAL A 173 -3.93 6.57 -14.07
C VAL A 173 -3.04 6.54 -12.85
N ASP A 174 -1.76 6.83 -13.03
CA ASP A 174 -0.77 6.96 -11.94
C ASP A 174 0.46 7.70 -12.48
N LEU A 175 1.48 7.92 -11.64
CA LEU A 175 2.73 8.52 -12.07
C LEU A 175 3.41 7.69 -13.19
N PRO A 176 4.17 8.31 -14.10
CA PRO A 176 4.69 7.65 -15.30
C PRO A 176 5.42 6.33 -15.05
N ASP A 177 6.31 6.29 -14.05
CA ASP A 177 7.10 5.11 -13.73
C ASP A 177 6.24 3.99 -13.10
N THR A 178 5.26 4.35 -12.28
CA THR A 178 4.27 3.42 -11.72
C THR A 178 3.42 2.82 -12.84
N VAL A 179 2.91 3.63 -13.75
CA VAL A 179 2.17 3.17 -14.94
C VAL A 179 3.01 2.24 -15.82
N ALA A 180 4.31 2.51 -15.98
CA ALA A 180 5.20 1.63 -16.73
C ALA A 180 5.36 0.25 -16.05
N ARG A 181 5.40 0.19 -14.71
CA ARG A 181 5.36 -1.06 -13.95
C ARG A 181 4.00 -1.74 -14.10
N GLY A 182 2.91 -0.97 -14.01
CA GLY A 182 1.54 -1.45 -14.17
C GLY A 182 1.28 -2.08 -15.53
N ARG A 183 1.77 -1.47 -16.61
CA ARG A 183 1.68 -2.03 -17.97
C ARG A 183 2.31 -3.43 -18.02
N ARG A 184 3.52 -3.61 -17.47
CA ARG A 184 4.19 -4.92 -17.42
C ARG A 184 3.38 -5.93 -16.60
N PHE A 185 2.90 -5.53 -15.42
CA PHE A 185 2.09 -6.37 -14.54
C PHE A 185 0.80 -6.88 -15.23
N LEU A 186 0.12 -6.01 -15.96
CA LEU A 186 -1.12 -6.35 -16.68
C LEU A 186 -0.83 -7.16 -17.96
N ALA A 187 0.28 -6.90 -18.64
CA ALA A 187 0.72 -7.69 -19.80
C ALA A 187 1.02 -9.14 -19.43
N GLU A 188 1.74 -9.39 -18.34
CA GLU A 188 2.02 -10.73 -17.80
C GLU A 188 0.74 -11.55 -17.50
N ARG A 189 -0.39 -10.85 -17.33
CA ARG A 189 -1.72 -11.44 -17.05
C ARG A 189 -2.64 -11.48 -18.26
N GLY A 190 -2.15 -11.06 -19.44
CA GLY A 190 -2.90 -11.05 -20.69
C GLY A 190 -4.00 -9.97 -20.73
N LEU A 191 -3.88 -8.91 -19.89
CA LEU A 191 -4.90 -7.88 -19.72
C LEU A 191 -4.55 -6.54 -20.43
N GLU A 192 -3.31 -6.35 -20.90
CA GLU A 192 -2.84 -5.10 -21.50
C GLU A 192 -3.72 -4.64 -22.64
N GLY A 193 -4.19 -5.53 -23.51
CA GLY A 193 -5.06 -5.19 -24.67
C GLY A 193 -6.43 -4.61 -24.31
N ARG A 194 -6.81 -4.64 -23.03
CA ARG A 194 -8.03 -4.03 -22.49
C ARG A 194 -7.80 -2.79 -21.64
N CYS A 195 -6.53 -2.39 -21.50
CA CYS A 195 -6.13 -1.27 -20.64
C CYS A 195 -5.49 -0.15 -21.46
N GLU A 196 -5.90 1.06 -21.16
CA GLU A 196 -5.22 2.30 -21.51
C GLU A 196 -4.35 2.74 -20.33
N PHE A 197 -3.30 3.54 -20.59
CA PHE A 197 -2.30 3.90 -19.61
C PHE A 197 -2.04 5.39 -19.67
N ALA A 198 -2.42 6.12 -18.61
CA ALA A 198 -2.21 7.55 -18.46
C ALA A 198 -1.19 7.82 -17.36
N GLY A 199 0.07 8.02 -17.78
CA GLY A 199 1.18 8.39 -16.87
C GLY A 199 1.12 9.88 -16.55
N GLN A 200 0.36 10.27 -15.53
CA GLN A 200 0.14 11.66 -15.13
C GLN A 200 -0.21 11.77 -13.63
N SER A 201 -0.11 12.99 -13.11
CA SER A 201 -0.67 13.31 -11.80
C SER A 201 -2.21 13.28 -11.84
N PHE A 202 -2.86 12.74 -10.82
CA PHE A 202 -4.32 12.81 -10.68
C PHE A 202 -4.81 14.20 -10.23
N PHE A 203 -3.93 15.15 -9.96
CA PHE A 203 -4.27 16.57 -9.81
C PHE A 203 -4.45 17.28 -11.15
N ASP A 204 -3.96 16.69 -12.23
CA ASP A 204 -4.20 17.15 -13.60
C ASP A 204 -5.58 16.71 -14.11
N PRO A 205 -6.10 17.27 -15.22
CA PRO A 205 -7.33 16.80 -15.83
C PRO A 205 -7.26 15.32 -16.18
N LEU A 206 -8.21 14.53 -15.68
CA LEU A 206 -8.25 13.09 -15.87
C LEU A 206 -8.81 12.70 -17.26
N PRO A 207 -8.47 11.51 -17.79
CA PRO A 207 -9.11 10.96 -18.98
C PRO A 207 -10.63 10.89 -18.81
N SER A 208 -11.38 11.40 -19.79
CA SER A 208 -12.84 11.43 -19.78
C SER A 208 -13.44 10.16 -20.38
N GLY A 209 -14.75 9.94 -20.17
CA GLY A 209 -15.50 8.85 -20.80
C GLY A 209 -15.50 7.52 -20.02
N GLY A 210 -15.02 7.52 -18.79
CA GLY A 210 -15.19 6.40 -17.85
C GLY A 210 -16.62 6.34 -17.30
N ASP A 211 -17.17 5.14 -17.19
CA ASP A 211 -18.43 4.91 -16.46
C ASP A 211 -18.19 4.98 -14.94
N VAL A 212 -17.01 4.56 -14.49
CA VAL A 212 -16.58 4.57 -13.08
C VAL A 212 -15.16 5.13 -12.98
N TYR A 213 -14.97 6.11 -12.09
CA TYR A 213 -13.69 6.61 -11.62
C TYR A 213 -13.46 6.03 -10.23
N LEU A 214 -12.53 5.10 -10.14
CA LEU A 214 -12.25 4.32 -8.94
C LEU A 214 -11.07 4.94 -8.20
N LEU A 215 -11.25 5.20 -6.91
CA LEU A 215 -10.22 5.62 -5.97
C LEU A 215 -10.12 4.56 -4.87
N SER A 216 -9.07 3.79 -4.84
CA SER A 216 -8.89 2.71 -3.86
C SER A 216 -7.58 2.89 -3.09
N ALA A 217 -7.66 3.17 -1.79
CA ALA A 217 -6.51 3.52 -0.94
C ALA A 217 -5.71 4.71 -1.51
N VAL A 218 -6.41 5.78 -1.86
CA VAL A 218 -5.81 7.00 -2.42
C VAL A 218 -6.07 8.21 -1.52
N LEU A 219 -7.33 8.40 -1.10
CA LEU A 219 -7.71 9.63 -0.39
C LEU A 219 -7.13 9.70 1.02
N HIS A 220 -6.84 8.56 1.64
CA HIS A 220 -6.23 8.50 2.95
C HIS A 220 -4.76 8.98 2.97
N ASP A 221 -4.07 8.97 1.84
CA ASP A 221 -2.71 9.51 1.72
C ASP A 221 -2.66 11.04 1.79
N TRP A 222 -3.80 11.70 1.77
CA TRP A 222 -3.91 13.14 1.60
C TRP A 222 -4.74 13.81 2.71
N GLY A 223 -4.34 15.03 3.09
CA GLY A 223 -5.18 15.94 3.89
C GLY A 223 -6.46 16.33 3.16
N ASP A 224 -7.37 17.04 3.82
CA ASP A 224 -8.72 17.29 3.28
C ASP A 224 -8.73 18.14 2.02
N GLU A 225 -7.84 19.15 1.91
CA GLU A 225 -7.76 20.02 0.74
C GLU A 225 -7.32 19.28 -0.54
N PRO A 226 -6.17 18.56 -0.55
CA PRO A 226 -5.78 17.78 -1.73
C PRO A 226 -6.71 16.60 -2.00
N ALA A 227 -7.24 15.91 -0.99
CA ALA A 227 -8.24 14.86 -1.19
C ALA A 227 -9.50 15.37 -1.90
N THR A 228 -9.97 16.58 -1.52
CA THR A 228 -11.08 17.24 -2.21
C THR A 228 -10.72 17.62 -3.64
N ALA A 229 -9.49 18.06 -3.91
CA ALA A 229 -9.04 18.38 -5.26
C ALA A 229 -9.04 17.12 -6.16
N ILE A 230 -8.59 15.98 -5.67
CA ILE A 230 -8.65 14.69 -6.38
C ILE A 230 -10.10 14.34 -6.74
N LEU A 231 -11.01 14.42 -5.75
CA LEU A 231 -12.43 14.14 -5.98
C LEU A 231 -13.06 15.08 -7.01
N ARG A 232 -12.68 16.37 -7.05
CA ARG A 232 -13.12 17.32 -8.07
C ARG A 232 -12.66 16.90 -9.47
N ARG A 233 -11.40 16.46 -9.62
CA ARG A 233 -10.90 15.94 -10.90
C ARG A 233 -11.70 14.72 -11.38
N CYS A 234 -12.01 13.80 -10.44
CA CYS A 234 -12.85 12.66 -10.75
C CYS A 234 -14.28 13.10 -11.15
N ALA A 235 -14.89 14.06 -10.44
CA ALA A 235 -16.23 14.58 -10.74
C ALA A 235 -16.27 15.27 -12.11
N GLU A 236 -15.28 16.11 -12.43
CA GLU A 236 -15.13 16.78 -13.73
C GLU A 236 -15.06 15.76 -14.89
N ALA A 237 -14.25 14.71 -14.72
CA ALA A 237 -14.05 13.70 -15.76
C ALA A 237 -15.24 12.74 -15.90
N ALA A 238 -15.93 12.40 -14.81
CA ALA A 238 -17.12 11.56 -14.78
C ALA A 238 -18.34 12.26 -15.41
N GLY A 239 -18.44 13.58 -15.25
CA GLY A 239 -19.59 14.36 -15.73
C GLY A 239 -20.91 13.85 -15.13
N GLU A 240 -22.03 14.15 -15.82
CA GLU A 240 -23.37 13.81 -15.31
C GLU A 240 -23.70 12.29 -15.31
N ARG A 241 -23.01 11.49 -16.11
CA ARG A 241 -23.33 10.07 -16.30
C ARG A 241 -22.37 9.10 -15.60
N GLY A 242 -21.14 9.52 -15.38
CA GLY A 242 -20.15 8.71 -14.70
C GLY A 242 -20.36 8.67 -13.19
N ARG A 243 -19.65 7.78 -12.53
CA ARG A 243 -19.66 7.61 -11.07
C ARG A 243 -18.26 7.76 -10.54
N VAL A 244 -18.16 8.19 -9.29
CA VAL A 244 -16.91 8.18 -8.51
C VAL A 244 -17.09 7.19 -7.39
N VAL A 245 -16.26 6.14 -7.35
CA VAL A 245 -16.32 5.09 -6.35
C VAL A 245 -15.06 5.19 -5.46
N ILE A 246 -15.29 5.45 -4.19
CA ILE A 246 -14.26 5.53 -3.16
C ILE A 246 -14.21 4.20 -2.43
N VAL A 247 -13.04 3.60 -2.31
CA VAL A 247 -12.79 2.36 -1.58
C VAL A 247 -11.68 2.59 -0.57
N GLU A 248 -12.05 2.65 0.71
CA GLU A 248 -11.13 3.00 1.78
C GLU A 248 -11.38 2.17 3.04
N SER A 249 -10.44 2.16 3.97
CA SER A 249 -10.68 1.70 5.33
C SER A 249 -11.59 2.68 6.08
N HIS A 250 -12.34 2.20 7.07
CA HIS A 250 -13.17 3.10 7.89
C HIS A 250 -13.13 2.71 9.37
N GLY A 251 -13.07 3.72 10.23
CA GLY A 251 -12.87 3.57 11.67
C GLY A 251 -14.10 3.22 12.52
N THR A 252 -15.21 2.81 11.90
CA THR A 252 -16.48 2.59 12.63
C THR A 252 -16.90 1.13 12.74
N ALA A 253 -16.25 0.22 12.07
CA ALA A 253 -16.55 -1.21 12.19
C ALA A 253 -15.70 -1.80 13.30
N GLY A 254 -16.30 -2.20 14.36
CA GLY A 254 -15.88 -2.82 15.59
C GLY A 254 -14.67 -3.75 15.68
N ASP A 255 -13.77 -3.75 14.71
CA ASP A 255 -12.77 -4.80 14.61
C ASP A 255 -11.48 -4.50 15.38
N ASP A 256 -10.95 -3.31 15.39
CA ASP A 256 -9.85 -2.89 16.27
C ASP A 256 -9.65 -1.36 16.20
N PRO A 257 -10.16 -0.58 17.16
CA PRO A 257 -9.92 0.87 17.21
C PRO A 257 -8.43 1.22 17.28
N GLY A 258 -7.60 0.33 17.82
CA GLY A 258 -6.16 0.49 17.92
C GLY A 258 -5.49 0.44 16.53
N MET A 259 -5.86 -0.52 15.71
CA MET A 259 -5.33 -0.66 14.35
C MET A 259 -5.70 0.54 13.49
N PHE A 260 -6.94 1.03 13.57
CA PHE A 260 -7.36 2.21 12.82
C PHE A 260 -6.58 3.46 13.25
N ALA A 261 -6.45 3.69 14.57
CA ALA A 261 -5.69 4.83 15.10
C ALA A 261 -4.19 4.73 14.75
N GLU A 262 -3.62 3.52 14.74
CA GLU A 262 -2.24 3.30 14.30
C GLU A 262 -2.08 3.63 12.81
N MET A 263 -3.01 3.19 11.95
CA MET A 263 -2.95 3.47 10.52
C MET A 263 -3.12 4.97 10.25
N ASP A 264 -4.03 5.66 10.94
CA ASP A 264 -4.18 7.12 10.85
C ASP A 264 -2.88 7.84 11.22
N LEU A 265 -2.21 7.40 12.29
CA LEU A 265 -0.91 7.94 12.68
C LEU A 265 0.18 7.63 11.65
N ARG A 266 0.16 6.44 11.02
CA ARG A 266 1.06 6.07 9.92
C ARG A 266 0.87 6.98 8.71
N MET A 267 -0.36 7.24 8.28
CA MET A 267 -0.64 8.17 7.18
C MET A 267 -0.14 9.59 7.50
N LEU A 268 -0.34 10.05 8.73
CA LEU A 268 0.14 11.36 9.16
C LEU A 268 1.67 11.48 9.10
N VAL A 269 2.41 10.50 9.58
CA VAL A 269 3.90 10.56 9.58
C VAL A 269 4.49 10.34 8.20
N LEU A 270 3.81 9.58 7.34
CA LEU A 270 4.26 9.20 6.01
C LEU A 270 4.11 10.36 5.01
N SER A 271 2.87 10.81 4.79
CA SER A 271 2.48 11.72 3.71
C SER A 271 1.70 12.96 4.19
N GLY A 272 1.32 13.03 5.48
CA GLY A 272 0.37 14.02 5.98
C GLY A 272 -1.08 13.66 5.70
N GLY A 273 -1.32 12.40 5.37
CA GLY A 273 -2.62 11.83 5.12
C GLY A 273 -3.46 11.65 6.38
N ARG A 274 -4.63 11.05 6.18
CA ARG A 274 -5.61 10.85 7.25
C ARG A 274 -6.57 9.71 6.94
N GLU A 275 -6.73 8.81 7.87
CA GLU A 275 -7.87 7.90 7.85
C GLU A 275 -9.16 8.64 8.23
N ARG A 276 -10.28 8.27 7.61
CA ARG A 276 -11.55 8.99 7.80
C ARG A 276 -12.70 8.03 8.09
N SER A 277 -13.70 8.54 8.82
CA SER A 277 -15.00 7.89 8.93
C SER A 277 -15.76 7.97 7.60
N ILE A 278 -16.80 7.16 7.45
CA ILE A 278 -17.73 7.23 6.31
C ILE A 278 -18.26 8.65 6.11
N ASP A 279 -18.64 9.32 7.18
CA ASP A 279 -19.16 10.70 7.12
C ASP A 279 -18.07 11.71 6.73
N GLY A 280 -16.82 11.44 7.08
CA GLY A 280 -15.67 12.22 6.60
C GLY A 280 -15.52 12.14 5.08
N TYR A 281 -15.55 10.94 4.50
CA TYR A 281 -15.51 10.77 3.04
C TYR A 281 -16.74 11.37 2.34
N ARG A 282 -17.94 11.23 2.91
CA ARG A 282 -19.16 11.89 2.39
C ARG A 282 -19.03 13.40 2.38
N THR A 283 -18.45 13.99 3.42
CA THR A 283 -18.20 15.42 3.50
C THR A 283 -17.24 15.90 2.42
N LEU A 284 -16.13 15.18 2.20
CA LEU A 284 -15.20 15.49 1.11
C LEU A 284 -15.88 15.40 -0.27
N ALA A 285 -16.67 14.34 -0.50
CA ALA A 285 -17.40 14.16 -1.74
C ALA A 285 -18.38 15.31 -1.97
N ALA A 286 -19.15 15.74 -0.97
CA ALA A 286 -20.08 16.86 -1.05
C ALA A 286 -19.37 18.18 -1.38
N VAL A 287 -18.23 18.47 -0.75
CA VAL A 287 -17.40 19.67 -1.04
C VAL A 287 -16.83 19.62 -2.47
N ALA A 288 -16.62 18.42 -3.02
CA ALA A 288 -16.17 18.23 -4.39
C ALA A 288 -17.32 18.29 -5.45
N GLY A 289 -18.57 18.52 -5.04
CA GLY A 289 -19.74 18.55 -5.93
C GLY A 289 -20.30 17.18 -6.27
N LEU A 290 -20.06 16.19 -5.39
CA LEU A 290 -20.55 14.82 -5.53
C LEU A 290 -21.62 14.51 -4.47
N ALA A 291 -22.71 13.88 -4.88
CA ALA A 291 -23.74 13.33 -3.99
C ALA A 291 -23.50 11.83 -3.79
N THR A 292 -23.50 11.37 -2.54
CA THR A 292 -23.44 9.95 -2.22
C THR A 292 -24.72 9.25 -2.63
N ALA A 293 -24.62 8.27 -3.52
CA ALA A 293 -25.75 7.48 -4.00
C ALA A 293 -25.92 6.17 -3.20
N ASP A 294 -24.83 5.52 -2.82
CA ASP A 294 -24.83 4.27 -2.05
C ASP A 294 -23.59 4.16 -1.17
N VAL A 295 -23.70 3.39 -0.07
CA VAL A 295 -22.59 3.06 0.82
C VAL A 295 -22.68 1.62 1.22
N ARG A 296 -21.62 0.86 1.02
CA ARG A 296 -21.50 -0.54 1.41
C ARG A 296 -20.27 -0.76 2.25
N THR A 297 -20.37 -1.54 3.30
CA THR A 297 -19.23 -2.01 4.08
C THR A 297 -18.93 -3.45 3.72
N THR A 298 -17.65 -3.79 3.67
CA THR A 298 -17.20 -5.17 3.44
C THR A 298 -16.89 -5.85 4.77
N PRO A 299 -16.92 -7.20 4.81
CA PRO A 299 -16.54 -7.95 6.02
C PRO A 299 -15.11 -7.63 6.50
N ASN A 300 -14.24 -7.14 5.63
CA ASN A 300 -12.84 -6.86 5.94
C ASN A 300 -12.61 -5.40 6.40
N GLY A 301 -13.65 -4.67 6.84
CA GLY A 301 -13.51 -3.32 7.37
C GLY A 301 -13.28 -2.23 6.33
N HIS A 302 -13.56 -2.49 5.04
CA HIS A 302 -13.52 -1.45 4.00
C HIS A 302 -14.92 -0.90 3.70
N VAL A 303 -14.97 0.32 3.22
CA VAL A 303 -16.17 0.97 2.74
C VAL A 303 -16.06 1.24 1.24
N LEU A 304 -17.16 1.00 0.52
CA LEU A 304 -17.37 1.45 -0.85
C LEU A 304 -18.42 2.56 -0.83
N ILE A 305 -18.05 3.74 -1.31
CA ILE A 305 -18.94 4.91 -1.39
C ILE A 305 -19.12 5.23 -2.87
N ASP A 306 -20.30 4.98 -3.39
CA ASP A 306 -20.69 5.31 -4.78
C ASP A 306 -21.24 6.74 -4.80
N CYS A 307 -20.62 7.61 -5.61
CA CYS A 307 -20.97 9.01 -5.74
C CYS A 307 -21.30 9.35 -7.20
N ARG A 308 -22.17 10.36 -7.39
CA ARG A 308 -22.52 10.95 -8.68
C ARG A 308 -22.42 12.46 -8.60
N ALA A 309 -22.40 13.14 -9.74
CA ALA A 309 -22.57 14.59 -9.79
C ALA A 309 -23.82 15.01 -9.01
N ALA A 310 -23.69 16.06 -8.17
CA ALA A 310 -24.75 16.57 -7.30
C ALA A 310 -25.78 17.39 -8.09
#